data_f11acecbf7b7a70072fbe8f874bf7189
#
_entry.id   f11acecbf7b7a70072fbe8f874bf7189
#
_cell.length_a   1.000
_cell.length_b   1.000
_cell.length_c   1.000
_cell.angle_alpha   90.00
_cell.angle_beta   90.00
_cell.angle_gamma   90.00
#
_symmetry.space_group_name_H-M   'P 1'
#
loop_
_entity.id
_entity.type
_entity.pdbx_description
1 polymer ?
#
loop_
_entity_poly.entity_id
_entity_poly.type
_entity_poly.pdbx_seq_one_letter_code
_entity_poly.pdbx_strand_id
1 'polypeptide(L)'
;MPEPMGFFTDTTVCIGCKACEVACKEWNQLPARNGGVGELSGDSYDNTRKLDGIHWRHVRFIEQFKGPYDGRWLMMSDVCKHCVQAGCLEVCPTGAIIRTQFDTVVIQSDVCNGCRACIAACPFGVIDINPVSGTAQKCTLCYDRLQVGLEPACSKACPTDSIQFGAIAELRTRAEKRVAQLRSQGVDAQLYGADPTGPLGGLNSFYLLVDKPEVYGLPRHPELPTQNLRKSAGLSVASAAVLGVLALVGLRKRRMDDMRGPGTGGPS
;
A
#
# COMPACT_ATOMS: atom_id res chain seq x y z
N MET A 1 1.84 24.72 8.95
CA MET A 1 1.18 23.70 8.10
C MET A 1 0.21 22.94 8.99
N PRO A 2 -0.95 22.55 8.52
CA PRO A 2 -1.83 21.67 9.29
C PRO A 2 -1.07 20.39 9.67
N GLU A 3 -1.44 19.82 10.82
CA GLU A 3 -0.81 18.64 11.36
C GLU A 3 -1.17 17.39 10.52
N PRO A 4 -0.23 16.43 10.29
CA PRO A 4 -0.53 15.18 9.63
C PRO A 4 -1.63 14.41 10.35
N MET A 5 -2.68 14.03 9.62
CA MET A 5 -3.84 13.31 10.13
C MET A 5 -3.87 11.87 9.63
N GLY A 6 -4.41 10.96 10.42
CA GLY A 6 -4.48 9.57 9.99
C GLY A 6 -5.30 8.66 10.88
N PHE A 7 -5.05 7.35 10.74
CA PHE A 7 -5.72 6.31 11.51
C PHE A 7 -4.71 5.53 12.38
N PHE A 8 -5.13 5.27 13.60
CA PHE A 8 -4.64 4.15 14.40
C PHE A 8 -5.73 3.09 14.47
N THR A 9 -5.41 1.86 14.07
CA THR A 9 -6.35 0.73 14.15
C THR A 9 -5.87 -0.28 15.19
N ASP A 10 -6.60 -0.38 16.31
CA ASP A 10 -6.38 -1.40 17.34
C ASP A 10 -7.15 -2.67 16.97
N THR A 11 -6.45 -3.70 16.49
CA THR A 11 -7.09 -4.95 16.08
C THR A 11 -7.64 -5.76 17.25
N THR A 12 -7.21 -5.47 18.48
CA THR A 12 -7.62 -6.23 19.68
C THR A 12 -9.07 -5.95 20.11
N VAL A 13 -9.61 -4.82 19.66
CA VAL A 13 -10.98 -4.41 19.97
C VAL A 13 -11.90 -4.39 18.74
N CYS A 14 -11.37 -4.82 17.58
CA CYS A 14 -12.19 -4.99 16.38
C CYS A 14 -13.10 -6.22 16.54
N ILE A 15 -14.40 -6.01 16.39
CA ILE A 15 -15.43 -7.07 16.52
C ILE A 15 -15.93 -7.57 15.15
N GLY A 16 -15.33 -7.14 14.05
CA GLY A 16 -15.70 -7.59 12.71
C GLY A 16 -17.10 -7.17 12.25
N CYS A 17 -17.71 -6.16 12.83
CA CYS A 17 -19.10 -5.75 12.56
C CYS A 17 -19.32 -5.15 11.16
N LYS A 18 -18.25 -4.81 10.41
CA LYS A 18 -18.26 -4.19 9.07
C LYS A 18 -18.94 -2.82 8.96
N ALA A 19 -19.36 -2.20 10.06
CA ALA A 19 -19.94 -0.85 10.04
C ALA A 19 -19.03 0.16 9.32
N CYS A 20 -17.71 0.02 9.45
CA CYS A 20 -16.73 0.85 8.76
C CYS A 20 -16.70 0.64 7.23
N GLU A 21 -16.94 -0.57 6.73
CA GLU A 21 -17.08 -0.85 5.30
C GLU A 21 -18.34 -0.17 4.75
N VAL A 22 -19.48 -0.37 5.42
CA VAL A 22 -20.75 0.22 5.01
C VAL A 22 -20.66 1.74 5.01
N ALA A 23 -20.18 2.35 6.10
CA ALA A 23 -20.04 3.80 6.21
C ALA A 23 -19.10 4.38 5.13
N CYS A 24 -17.99 3.70 4.81
CA CYS A 24 -17.10 4.11 3.74
C CYS A 24 -17.79 4.04 2.38
N LYS A 25 -18.51 2.97 2.11
CA LYS A 25 -19.19 2.73 0.84
C LYS A 25 -20.31 3.73 0.60
N GLU A 26 -21.15 3.94 1.60
CA GLU A 26 -22.27 4.89 1.55
C GLU A 26 -21.80 6.35 1.43
N TRP A 27 -20.83 6.76 2.26
CA TRP A 27 -20.32 8.13 2.21
C TRP A 27 -19.70 8.48 0.85
N ASN A 28 -18.88 7.57 0.31
CA ASN A 28 -18.17 7.82 -0.94
C ASN A 28 -18.97 7.39 -2.17
N GLN A 29 -20.24 7.01 -2.02
CA GLN A 29 -21.13 6.58 -3.11
C GLN A 29 -20.48 5.52 -4.02
N LEU A 30 -19.77 4.56 -3.40
CA LEU A 30 -19.06 3.53 -4.14
C LEU A 30 -20.06 2.50 -4.68
N PRO A 31 -19.95 2.13 -5.98
CA PRO A 31 -20.90 1.23 -6.60
C PRO A 31 -20.85 -0.17 -5.96
N ALA A 32 -21.97 -0.85 -5.98
CA ALA A 32 -22.04 -2.23 -5.58
C ALA A 32 -21.35 -3.13 -6.61
N ARG A 33 -20.72 -4.21 -6.13
CA ARG A 33 -20.20 -5.26 -7.02
C ARG A 33 -21.37 -6.02 -7.64
N ASN A 34 -21.27 -6.40 -8.92
CA ASN A 34 -22.24 -7.22 -9.62
C ASN A 34 -23.71 -6.73 -9.49
N GLY A 35 -23.93 -5.40 -9.57
CA GLY A 35 -25.27 -4.82 -9.46
C GLY A 35 -25.93 -4.98 -8.09
N GLY A 36 -25.15 -5.23 -7.03
CA GLY A 36 -25.64 -5.35 -5.66
C GLY A 36 -25.97 -6.78 -5.21
N VAL A 37 -25.85 -7.75 -6.08
CA VAL A 37 -25.98 -9.16 -5.71
C VAL A 37 -24.64 -9.63 -5.14
N GLY A 38 -24.54 -9.70 -3.81
CA GLY A 38 -23.39 -10.27 -3.12
C GLY A 38 -23.40 -11.79 -3.22
N GLU A 39 -22.35 -12.36 -3.78
CA GLU A 39 -22.10 -13.80 -3.65
C GLU A 39 -21.44 -14.03 -2.30
N LEU A 40 -22.12 -14.75 -1.42
CA LEU A 40 -21.53 -15.24 -0.19
C LEU A 40 -20.60 -16.41 -0.54
N SER A 41 -19.35 -16.34 -0.06
CA SER A 41 -18.39 -17.43 -0.30
C SER A 41 -18.78 -18.73 0.39
N GLY A 42 -19.55 -18.64 1.48
CA GLY A 42 -19.99 -19.78 2.30
C GLY A 42 -18.90 -20.33 3.24
N ASP A 43 -17.65 -19.88 3.10
CA ASP A 43 -16.48 -20.37 3.82
C ASP A 43 -15.89 -19.36 4.82
N SER A 44 -16.26 -18.08 4.71
CA SER A 44 -15.74 -17.00 5.57
C SER A 44 -16.70 -15.83 5.63
N TYR A 45 -16.61 -15.04 6.71
CA TYR A 45 -17.25 -13.72 6.82
C TYR A 45 -16.52 -12.64 6.00
N ASP A 46 -15.34 -12.93 5.46
CA ASP A 46 -14.55 -12.04 4.60
C ASP A 46 -15.03 -12.10 3.13
N ASN A 47 -16.23 -11.62 2.87
CA ASN A 47 -16.82 -11.67 1.53
C ASN A 47 -16.17 -10.70 0.52
N THR A 48 -15.54 -9.63 0.99
CA THR A 48 -14.84 -8.65 0.15
C THR A 48 -13.47 -9.15 -0.26
N ARG A 49 -12.78 -9.89 0.60
CA ARG A 49 -11.46 -10.52 0.48
C ARG A 49 -10.28 -9.57 0.27
N LYS A 50 -10.46 -8.45 -0.42
CA LYS A 50 -9.40 -7.47 -0.71
C LYS A 50 -9.97 -6.07 -0.89
N LEU A 51 -9.09 -5.07 -0.76
CA LEU A 51 -9.35 -3.70 -1.21
C LEU A 51 -9.26 -3.63 -2.74
N ASP A 52 -10.11 -2.79 -3.34
CA ASP A 52 -10.13 -2.55 -4.79
C ASP A 52 -10.70 -1.15 -5.11
N GLY A 53 -10.95 -0.86 -6.39
CA GLY A 53 -11.44 0.43 -6.86
C GLY A 53 -12.85 0.82 -6.36
N ILE A 54 -13.60 -0.11 -5.79
CA ILE A 54 -14.96 0.10 -5.24
C ILE A 54 -15.12 -0.34 -3.79
N HIS A 55 -14.07 -0.93 -3.18
CA HIS A 55 -14.02 -1.30 -1.78
C HIS A 55 -12.76 -0.69 -1.16
N TRP A 56 -12.88 0.52 -0.59
CA TRP A 56 -11.76 1.28 -0.05
C TRP A 56 -11.46 0.97 1.40
N ARG A 57 -12.38 0.29 2.09
CA ARG A 57 -12.23 -0.27 3.42
C ARG A 57 -12.76 -1.69 3.44
N HIS A 58 -12.11 -2.55 4.20
CA HIS A 58 -12.36 -3.96 4.21
C HIS A 58 -11.99 -4.56 5.56
N VAL A 59 -12.86 -5.37 6.15
CA VAL A 59 -12.58 -6.09 7.39
C VAL A 59 -12.13 -7.50 7.05
N ARG A 60 -10.87 -7.78 7.35
CA ARG A 60 -10.31 -9.13 7.23
C ARG A 60 -10.76 -9.97 8.41
N PHE A 61 -11.15 -11.19 8.13
CA PHE A 61 -11.40 -12.24 9.10
C PHE A 61 -10.33 -13.30 8.95
N ILE A 62 -9.53 -13.49 9.99
CA ILE A 62 -8.39 -14.41 9.99
C ILE A 62 -8.69 -15.48 11.02
N GLU A 63 -8.96 -16.67 10.53
CA GLU A 63 -9.33 -17.82 11.32
C GLU A 63 -8.12 -18.71 11.54
N GLN A 64 -7.72 -18.89 12.79
CA GLN A 64 -6.59 -19.74 13.20
C GLN A 64 -7.09 -20.83 14.14
N PHE A 65 -7.43 -21.98 13.58
CA PHE A 65 -7.88 -23.14 14.34
C PHE A 65 -6.83 -24.24 14.33
N LYS A 66 -6.37 -24.65 15.51
CA LYS A 66 -5.45 -25.77 15.69
C LYS A 66 -6.18 -27.08 16.08
N GLY A 67 -7.45 -26.96 16.46
CA GLY A 67 -8.32 -28.05 16.85
C GLY A 67 -9.72 -27.55 17.17
N PRO A 68 -10.65 -28.44 17.58
CA PRO A 68 -12.06 -28.08 17.79
C PRO A 68 -12.29 -27.04 18.88
N TYR A 69 -11.36 -26.90 19.83
CA TYR A 69 -11.46 -25.99 20.97
C TYR A 69 -10.24 -25.05 21.12
N ASP A 70 -9.31 -25.09 20.16
CA ASP A 70 -8.10 -24.26 20.16
C ASP A 70 -8.07 -23.42 18.87
N GLY A 71 -8.80 -22.34 18.89
CA GLY A 71 -8.87 -21.42 17.77
C GLY A 71 -9.06 -19.98 18.22
N ARG A 72 -8.59 -19.06 17.39
CA ARG A 72 -8.86 -17.63 17.55
C ARG A 72 -9.27 -16.99 16.24
N TRP A 73 -10.10 -15.99 16.33
CA TRP A 73 -10.41 -15.07 15.27
C TRP A 73 -9.64 -13.77 15.46
N LEU A 74 -8.90 -13.40 14.45
CA LEU A 74 -8.30 -12.08 14.36
C LEU A 74 -9.07 -11.29 13.31
N MET A 75 -9.32 -10.02 13.60
CA MET A 75 -10.06 -9.14 12.71
C MET A 75 -9.26 -7.86 12.53
N MET A 76 -9.19 -7.36 11.29
CA MET A 76 -8.50 -6.12 10.98
C MET A 76 -9.28 -5.31 9.97
N SER A 77 -9.64 -4.08 10.32
CA SER A 77 -10.18 -3.12 9.36
C SER A 77 -9.06 -2.56 8.51
N ASP A 78 -8.90 -3.10 7.31
CA ASP A 78 -7.87 -2.73 6.36
C ASP A 78 -8.27 -1.53 5.49
N VAL A 79 -7.25 -0.71 5.11
CA VAL A 79 -7.44 0.52 4.35
C VAL A 79 -6.12 0.93 3.68
N CYS A 80 -6.15 1.94 2.79
CA CYS A 80 -4.93 2.59 2.30
C CYS A 80 -4.08 3.12 3.46
N LYS A 81 -2.77 2.90 3.38
CA LYS A 81 -1.84 3.25 4.46
C LYS A 81 -1.45 4.74 4.46
N HIS A 82 -1.78 5.50 3.42
CA HIS A 82 -1.40 6.92 3.26
C HIS A 82 0.08 7.13 3.61
N CYS A 83 0.97 6.35 2.96
CA CYS A 83 2.40 6.31 3.23
C CYS A 83 3.04 7.70 3.19
N VAL A 84 3.97 7.99 4.11
CA VAL A 84 4.74 9.24 4.11
C VAL A 84 5.61 9.29 2.85
N GLN A 85 6.28 8.20 2.50
CA GLN A 85 6.89 8.03 1.18
C GLN A 85 5.97 7.15 0.33
N ALA A 86 5.22 7.77 -0.56
CA ALA A 86 4.15 7.11 -1.30
C ALA A 86 4.57 6.76 -2.72
N GLY A 87 4.96 5.51 -2.97
CA GLY A 87 5.36 5.04 -4.30
C GLY A 87 4.29 5.29 -5.37
N CYS A 88 3.02 5.19 -5.03
CA CYS A 88 1.93 5.50 -5.95
C CYS A 88 1.93 6.97 -6.42
N LEU A 89 2.33 7.90 -5.56
CA LEU A 89 2.45 9.32 -5.89
C LEU A 89 3.66 9.55 -6.80
N GLU A 90 4.79 8.90 -6.49
CA GLU A 90 6.04 9.08 -7.24
C GLU A 90 5.96 8.60 -8.68
N VAL A 91 5.17 7.54 -8.95
CA VAL A 91 5.09 6.94 -10.30
C VAL A 91 3.94 7.50 -11.14
N CYS A 92 3.13 8.41 -10.63
CA CYS A 92 1.97 8.92 -11.36
C CYS A 92 2.38 9.85 -12.50
N PRO A 93 2.23 9.45 -13.78
CA PRO A 93 2.74 10.25 -14.91
C PRO A 93 1.92 11.51 -15.18
N THR A 94 0.65 11.54 -14.76
CA THR A 94 -0.24 12.70 -14.97
C THR A 94 -0.27 13.65 -13.77
N GLY A 95 0.38 13.31 -12.65
CA GLY A 95 0.26 14.06 -11.40
C GLY A 95 -1.13 13.97 -10.74
N ALA A 96 -1.96 13.01 -11.14
CA ALA A 96 -3.30 12.81 -10.57
C ALA A 96 -3.27 12.44 -9.09
N ILE A 97 -2.15 11.89 -8.60
CA ILE A 97 -1.99 11.55 -7.19
C ILE A 97 -1.28 12.70 -6.48
N ILE A 98 -1.93 13.24 -5.48
CA ILE A 98 -1.43 14.40 -4.73
C ILE A 98 -1.41 14.10 -3.23
N ARG A 99 -0.61 14.90 -2.51
CA ARG A 99 -0.62 14.97 -1.06
C ARG A 99 -1.38 16.20 -0.61
N THR A 100 -2.34 16.01 0.28
CA THR A 100 -3.18 17.09 0.80
C THR A 100 -2.51 17.82 1.96
N GLN A 101 -3.10 18.92 2.42
CA GLN A 101 -2.65 19.65 3.61
C GLN A 101 -2.72 18.82 4.92
N PHE A 102 -3.48 17.76 4.95
CA PHE A 102 -3.56 16.80 6.09
C PHE A 102 -2.55 15.65 5.99
N ASP A 103 -1.61 15.75 5.07
CA ASP A 103 -0.63 14.72 4.72
C ASP A 103 -1.27 13.41 4.23
N THR A 104 -2.50 13.47 3.71
CA THR A 104 -3.16 12.33 3.09
C THR A 104 -2.83 12.25 1.60
N VAL A 105 -2.79 11.04 1.06
CA VAL A 105 -2.55 10.80 -0.36
C VAL A 105 -3.87 10.51 -1.04
N VAL A 106 -4.27 11.32 -2.01
CA VAL A 106 -5.53 11.20 -2.75
C VAL A 106 -5.30 11.10 -4.26
N ILE A 107 -6.26 10.53 -4.97
CA ILE A 107 -6.26 10.44 -6.44
C ILE A 107 -7.35 11.38 -6.95
N GLN A 108 -7.00 12.28 -7.86
CA GLN A 108 -7.91 13.16 -8.58
C GLN A 108 -8.43 12.40 -9.81
N SER A 109 -9.70 11.99 -9.78
CA SER A 109 -10.29 11.14 -10.82
C SER A 109 -10.39 11.82 -12.17
N ASP A 110 -10.54 13.13 -12.20
CA ASP A 110 -10.61 13.99 -13.39
C ASP A 110 -9.25 14.14 -14.11
N VAL A 111 -8.14 13.95 -13.39
CA VAL A 111 -6.76 13.99 -13.93
C VAL A 111 -6.22 12.60 -14.22
N CYS A 112 -6.82 11.56 -13.64
CA CYS A 112 -6.36 10.18 -13.77
C CYS A 112 -6.70 9.59 -15.14
N ASN A 113 -5.69 9.12 -15.87
CA ASN A 113 -5.86 8.45 -17.17
C ASN A 113 -5.97 6.91 -17.10
N GLY A 114 -6.04 6.32 -15.91
CA GLY A 114 -6.17 4.86 -15.73
C GLY A 114 -4.94 4.03 -16.11
N CYS A 115 -3.74 4.60 -16.19
CA CYS A 115 -2.51 3.90 -16.65
C CYS A 115 -2.03 2.75 -15.74
N ARG A 116 -2.57 2.60 -14.53
CA ARG A 116 -2.29 1.53 -13.55
C ARG A 116 -0.87 1.54 -12.94
N ALA A 117 -0.01 2.50 -13.23
CA ALA A 117 1.34 2.57 -12.64
C ALA A 117 1.31 2.57 -11.11
N CYS A 118 0.35 3.27 -10.50
CA CYS A 118 0.16 3.33 -9.06
C CYS A 118 -0.25 1.99 -8.42
N ILE A 119 -0.92 1.11 -9.17
CA ILE A 119 -1.29 -0.24 -8.70
C ILE A 119 -0.02 -1.07 -8.48
N ALA A 120 0.86 -1.10 -9.48
CA ALA A 120 2.13 -1.82 -9.40
C ALA A 120 3.10 -1.24 -8.35
N ALA A 121 3.01 0.06 -8.09
CA ALA A 121 3.86 0.74 -7.11
C ALA A 121 3.35 0.69 -5.66
N CYS A 122 2.17 0.13 -5.43
CA CYS A 122 1.60 0.02 -4.09
C CYS A 122 2.03 -1.29 -3.41
N PRO A 123 2.89 -1.26 -2.37
CA PRO A 123 3.34 -2.49 -1.70
C PRO A 123 2.23 -3.20 -0.91
N PHE A 124 1.08 -2.54 -0.73
CA PHE A 124 -0.06 -3.07 0.01
C PHE A 124 -1.21 -3.54 -0.90
N GLY A 125 -1.11 -3.33 -2.22
CA GLY A 125 -2.15 -3.75 -3.18
C GLY A 125 -3.52 -3.12 -2.95
N VAL A 126 -3.59 -1.89 -2.46
CA VAL A 126 -4.85 -1.24 -2.03
C VAL A 126 -5.45 -0.31 -3.09
N ILE A 127 -4.81 -0.20 -4.25
CA ILE A 127 -5.26 0.65 -5.37
C ILE A 127 -5.74 -0.26 -6.48
N ASP A 128 -6.89 0.05 -7.06
CA ASP A 128 -7.38 -0.64 -8.26
C ASP A 128 -8.20 0.31 -9.12
N ILE A 129 -8.54 -0.13 -10.33
CA ILE A 129 -9.38 0.64 -11.24
C ILE A 129 -10.84 0.50 -10.83
N ASN A 130 -11.53 1.63 -10.73
CA ASN A 130 -12.98 1.63 -10.60
C ASN A 130 -13.59 1.23 -11.97
N PRO A 131 -14.38 0.16 -12.02
CA PRO A 131 -14.90 -0.36 -13.29
C PRO A 131 -15.90 0.58 -13.99
N VAL A 132 -16.48 1.54 -13.24
CA VAL A 132 -17.43 2.50 -13.79
C VAL A 132 -16.71 3.71 -14.39
N SER A 133 -15.75 4.30 -13.66
CA SER A 133 -15.03 5.51 -14.11
C SER A 133 -13.79 5.21 -14.96
N GLY A 134 -13.26 3.98 -14.93
CA GLY A 134 -12.00 3.63 -15.59
C GLY A 134 -10.74 4.24 -14.94
N THR A 135 -10.89 4.93 -13.80
CA THR A 135 -9.80 5.62 -13.09
C THR A 135 -9.34 4.82 -11.87
N ALA A 136 -8.08 5.00 -11.49
CA ALA A 136 -7.57 4.39 -10.26
C ALA A 136 -8.22 5.03 -9.04
N GLN A 137 -8.63 4.20 -8.08
CA GLN A 137 -9.25 4.67 -6.85
C GLN A 137 -8.73 3.92 -5.62
N LYS A 138 -8.83 4.57 -4.48
CA LYS A 138 -8.49 4.07 -3.14
C LYS A 138 -9.07 4.99 -2.07
N CYS A 139 -8.94 4.62 -0.81
CA CYS A 139 -9.31 5.49 0.31
C CYS A 139 -8.68 6.89 0.18
N THR A 140 -9.48 7.93 0.40
CA THR A 140 -9.09 9.35 0.40
C THR A 140 -8.85 9.90 1.82
N LEU A 141 -9.01 9.08 2.86
CA LEU A 141 -9.17 9.49 4.26
C LEU A 141 -10.39 10.42 4.46
N CYS A 142 -11.42 10.29 3.61
CA CYS A 142 -12.57 11.20 3.56
C CYS A 142 -12.13 12.66 3.52
N TYR A 143 -11.27 13.01 2.57
CA TYR A 143 -10.66 14.35 2.45
C TYR A 143 -11.70 15.47 2.45
N ASP A 144 -12.84 15.25 1.79
CA ASP A 144 -14.02 16.13 1.78
C ASP A 144 -14.54 16.42 3.20
N ARG A 145 -14.61 15.39 4.06
CA ARG A 145 -15.02 15.54 5.47
C ARG A 145 -13.99 16.32 6.27
N LEU A 146 -12.71 16.02 6.06
CA LEU A 146 -11.60 16.70 6.77
C LEU A 146 -11.59 18.19 6.48
N GLN A 147 -11.92 18.62 5.25
CA GLN A 147 -11.98 20.02 4.86
C GLN A 147 -13.02 20.84 5.65
N VAL A 148 -14.04 20.17 6.17
CA VAL A 148 -15.10 20.80 6.99
C VAL A 148 -15.01 20.41 8.46
N GLY A 149 -13.87 19.88 8.92
CA GLY A 149 -13.59 19.56 10.31
C GLY A 149 -14.31 18.31 10.83
N LEU A 150 -14.81 17.44 9.93
CA LEU A 150 -15.44 16.19 10.30
C LEU A 150 -14.43 15.03 10.25
N GLU A 151 -14.55 14.09 11.17
CA GLU A 151 -13.77 12.85 11.11
C GLU A 151 -14.23 11.92 9.95
N PRO A 152 -13.38 11.00 9.47
CA PRO A 152 -13.74 10.05 8.42
C PRO A 152 -14.97 9.19 8.81
N ALA A 153 -15.80 8.86 7.81
CA ALA A 153 -17.04 8.12 8.04
C ALA A 153 -16.83 6.77 8.73
N CYS A 154 -15.73 6.08 8.41
CA CYS A 154 -15.42 4.77 8.97
C CYS A 154 -14.96 4.81 10.44
N SER A 155 -14.24 5.85 10.89
CA SER A 155 -13.93 6.03 12.32
C SER A 155 -15.19 6.40 13.09
N LYS A 156 -15.99 7.32 12.55
CA LYS A 156 -17.26 7.72 13.16
C LYS A 156 -18.24 6.54 13.38
N ALA A 157 -18.23 5.58 12.47
CA ALA A 157 -19.12 4.43 12.53
C ALA A 157 -18.57 3.26 13.38
N CYS A 158 -17.32 3.33 13.87
CA CYS A 158 -16.71 2.23 14.61
C CYS A 158 -17.24 2.17 16.05
N PRO A 159 -18.03 1.13 16.44
CA PRO A 159 -18.68 1.11 17.75
C PRO A 159 -17.71 0.79 18.90
N THR A 160 -16.50 0.30 18.60
CA THR A 160 -15.50 -0.12 19.60
C THR A 160 -14.26 0.78 19.62
N ASP A 161 -14.27 1.88 18.85
CA ASP A 161 -13.10 2.73 18.66
C ASP A 161 -11.84 1.96 18.22
N SER A 162 -12.03 0.82 17.55
CA SER A 162 -10.93 0.10 16.91
C SER A 162 -10.22 0.97 15.88
N ILE A 163 -10.98 1.82 15.16
CA ILE A 163 -10.47 2.79 14.19
C ILE A 163 -10.49 4.17 14.86
N GLN A 164 -9.34 4.65 15.26
CA GLN A 164 -9.17 5.96 15.87
C GLN A 164 -8.60 6.93 14.83
N PHE A 165 -9.20 8.09 14.72
CA PHE A 165 -8.75 9.17 13.83
C PHE A 165 -8.21 10.33 14.64
N GLY A 166 -7.17 11.00 14.13
CA GLY A 166 -6.57 12.18 14.78
C GLY A 166 -5.21 12.54 14.22
N ALA A 167 -4.52 13.43 14.92
CA ALA A 167 -3.13 13.80 14.66
C ALA A 167 -2.21 12.58 14.84
N ILE A 168 -1.33 12.34 13.86
CA ILE A 168 -0.46 11.16 13.87
C ILE A 168 0.42 11.09 15.11
N ALA A 169 0.92 12.21 15.61
CA ALA A 169 1.76 12.25 16.82
C ALA A 169 1.00 11.77 18.07
N GLU A 170 -0.24 12.23 18.24
CA GLU A 170 -1.10 11.81 19.35
C GLU A 170 -1.50 10.33 19.23
N LEU A 171 -1.86 9.89 18.01
CA LEU A 171 -2.23 8.51 17.77
C LEU A 171 -1.07 7.55 18.05
N ARG A 172 0.17 7.91 17.70
CA ARG A 172 1.38 7.13 18.03
C ARG A 172 1.56 7.00 19.54
N THR A 173 1.50 8.11 20.27
CA THR A 173 1.61 8.09 21.74
C THR A 173 0.53 7.21 22.36
N ARG A 174 -0.70 7.27 21.87
CA ARG A 174 -1.83 6.43 22.34
C ARG A 174 -1.58 4.95 22.04
N ALA A 175 -1.11 4.64 20.85
CA ALA A 175 -0.81 3.29 20.41
C ALA A 175 0.33 2.65 21.22
N GLU A 176 1.39 3.41 21.52
CA GLU A 176 2.52 2.95 22.35
C GLU A 176 2.06 2.61 23.78
N LYS A 177 1.24 3.47 24.38
CA LYS A 177 0.63 3.20 25.70
C LYS A 177 -0.23 1.93 25.66
N ARG A 178 -1.01 1.74 24.58
CA ARG A 178 -1.85 0.54 24.41
C ARG A 178 -1.02 -0.72 24.25
N VAL A 179 0.06 -0.69 23.50
CA VAL A 179 1.00 -1.82 23.39
C VAL A 179 1.62 -2.15 24.75
N ALA A 180 2.07 -1.14 25.51
CA ALA A 180 2.65 -1.36 26.85
C ALA A 180 1.63 -2.01 27.78
N GLN A 181 0.37 -1.56 27.76
CA GLN A 181 -0.72 -2.14 28.53
C GLN A 181 -0.96 -3.62 28.17
N LEU A 182 -1.06 -3.95 26.88
CA LEU A 182 -1.28 -5.32 26.43
C LEU A 182 -0.13 -6.25 26.79
N ARG A 183 1.10 -5.77 26.63
CA ARG A 183 2.30 -6.54 27.02
C ARG A 183 2.35 -6.82 28.52
N SER A 184 1.93 -5.87 29.37
CA SER A 184 1.81 -6.12 30.81
C SER A 184 0.77 -7.16 31.18
N GLN A 185 -0.18 -7.43 30.27
CA GLN A 185 -1.19 -8.48 30.40
C GLN A 185 -0.78 -9.82 29.74
N GLY A 186 0.49 -9.91 29.27
CA GLY A 186 0.99 -11.11 28.60
C GLY A 186 0.61 -11.28 27.14
N VAL A 187 0.05 -10.22 26.51
CA VAL A 187 -0.29 -10.23 25.07
C VAL A 187 0.90 -9.73 24.27
N ASP A 188 1.37 -10.52 23.30
CA ASP A 188 2.45 -10.13 22.38
C ASP A 188 1.91 -9.15 21.33
N ALA A 189 1.88 -7.86 21.68
CA ALA A 189 1.38 -6.79 20.84
C ALA A 189 2.53 -5.97 20.23
N GLN A 190 2.36 -5.59 18.95
CA GLN A 190 3.33 -4.78 18.21
C GLN A 190 2.63 -3.72 17.36
N LEU A 191 3.38 -2.63 17.05
CA LEU A 191 2.91 -1.63 16.09
C LEU A 191 3.46 -1.94 14.70
N TYR A 192 2.59 -1.81 13.70
CA TYR A 192 2.96 -1.92 12.30
C TYR A 192 2.76 -0.58 11.59
N GLY A 193 3.83 -0.05 11.02
CA GLY A 193 3.80 1.19 10.24
C GLY A 193 3.88 2.48 11.05
N ALA A 194 3.97 2.42 12.38
CA ALA A 194 4.11 3.62 13.23
C ALA A 194 5.52 4.24 13.20
N ASP A 195 6.55 3.45 12.84
CA ASP A 195 7.95 3.88 12.85
C ASP A 195 8.25 4.85 11.70
N PRO A 196 8.64 6.12 11.99
CA PRO A 196 9.00 7.10 10.98
C PRO A 196 10.35 6.81 10.30
N THR A 197 11.19 5.93 10.88
CA THR A 197 12.48 5.55 10.30
C THR A 197 12.38 4.36 9.35
N GLY A 198 11.21 3.77 9.25
CA GLY A 198 10.95 2.65 8.35
C GLY A 198 11.05 3.03 6.86
N PRO A 199 11.09 2.03 5.96
CA PRO A 199 11.38 2.23 4.53
C PRO A 199 10.40 3.14 3.80
N LEU A 200 9.20 3.34 4.35
CA LEU A 200 8.18 4.26 3.80
C LEU A 200 8.05 5.57 4.58
N GLY A 201 8.98 5.86 5.51
CA GLY A 201 8.91 7.05 6.37
C GLY A 201 7.78 7.01 7.40
N GLY A 202 7.19 5.84 7.62
CA GLY A 202 5.98 5.64 8.42
C GLY A 202 4.70 5.64 7.57
N LEU A 203 3.60 5.27 8.22
CA LEU A 203 2.28 5.19 7.62
C LEU A 203 1.32 6.10 8.39
N ASN A 204 0.51 6.90 7.69
CA ASN A 204 -0.56 7.69 8.30
C ASN A 204 -1.83 6.84 8.56
N SER A 205 -1.80 5.54 8.24
CA SER A 205 -2.75 4.55 8.72
C SER A 205 -1.95 3.34 9.19
N PHE A 206 -1.80 3.21 10.49
CA PHE A 206 -0.96 2.21 11.14
C PHE A 206 -1.79 1.34 12.11
N TYR A 207 -1.21 0.21 12.53
CA TYR A 207 -1.95 -0.85 13.20
C TYR A 207 -1.26 -1.30 14.48
N LEU A 208 -2.07 -1.69 15.48
CA LEU A 208 -1.66 -2.56 16.57
C LEU A 208 -2.05 -3.99 16.20
N LEU A 209 -1.08 -4.89 16.17
CA LEU A 209 -1.24 -6.29 15.81
C LEU A 209 -0.83 -7.18 17.00
N VAL A 210 -1.47 -8.34 17.12
CA VAL A 210 -1.16 -9.38 18.12
C VAL A 210 -0.63 -10.66 17.49
N ASP A 211 -0.20 -10.57 16.24
CA ASP A 211 0.49 -11.60 15.49
C ASP A 211 1.39 -10.95 14.42
N LYS A 212 2.13 -11.75 13.67
CA LYS A 212 3.00 -11.29 12.59
C LYS A 212 2.19 -10.54 11.52
N PRO A 213 2.75 -9.49 10.88
CA PRO A 213 2.05 -8.73 9.84
C PRO A 213 1.51 -9.60 8.69
N GLU A 214 2.23 -10.65 8.33
CA GLU A 214 1.87 -11.57 7.25
C GLU A 214 0.56 -12.32 7.52
N VAL A 215 0.25 -12.59 8.79
CA VAL A 215 -1.02 -13.21 9.21
C VAL A 215 -2.19 -12.29 8.85
N TYR A 216 -1.98 -10.98 8.92
CA TYR A 216 -2.97 -9.98 8.52
C TYR A 216 -2.89 -9.62 7.02
N GLY A 217 -2.07 -10.33 6.23
CA GLY A 217 -1.87 -10.05 4.81
C GLY A 217 -1.09 -8.74 4.56
N LEU A 218 -0.33 -8.27 5.55
CA LEU A 218 0.55 -7.11 5.43
C LEU A 218 1.98 -7.57 5.11
N PRO A 219 2.70 -6.90 4.20
CA PRO A 219 4.09 -7.23 3.94
C PRO A 219 4.96 -6.96 5.18
N ARG A 220 5.84 -7.89 5.53
CA ARG A 220 6.75 -7.72 6.67
C ARG A 220 7.70 -6.53 6.48
N HIS A 221 8.20 -6.38 5.28
CA HIS A 221 9.10 -5.29 4.87
C HIS A 221 8.52 -4.64 3.62
N PRO A 222 7.62 -3.65 3.77
CA PRO A 222 7.11 -2.93 2.61
C PRO A 222 8.24 -2.12 1.97
N GLU A 223 8.51 -2.37 0.70
CA GLU A 223 9.54 -1.66 -0.05
C GLU A 223 8.93 -0.58 -0.94
N LEU A 224 9.68 0.50 -1.12
CA LEU A 224 9.34 1.53 -2.09
C LEU A 224 9.92 1.11 -3.45
N PRO A 225 9.12 0.77 -4.47
CA PRO A 225 9.65 0.28 -5.75
C PRO A 225 10.60 1.27 -6.43
N THR A 226 10.44 2.56 -6.17
CA THR A 226 11.26 3.63 -6.73
C THR A 226 12.63 3.77 -6.06
N GLN A 227 12.85 3.20 -4.90
CA GLN A 227 14.11 3.30 -4.13
C GLN A 227 15.33 2.76 -4.90
N ASN A 228 15.12 1.74 -5.72
CA ASN A 228 16.18 1.09 -6.47
C ASN A 228 16.35 1.64 -7.91
N LEU A 229 15.50 2.58 -8.35
CA LEU A 229 15.56 3.11 -9.72
C LEU A 229 16.92 3.76 -10.04
N ARG A 230 17.49 4.54 -9.13
CA ARG A 230 18.79 5.19 -9.33
C ARG A 230 19.94 4.16 -9.42
N LYS A 231 19.89 3.12 -8.58
CA LYS A 231 20.91 2.05 -8.61
C LYS A 231 20.80 1.21 -9.89
N SER A 232 19.58 0.82 -10.28
CA SER A 232 19.35 0.04 -11.50
C SER A 232 19.66 0.85 -12.76
N ALA A 233 19.31 2.13 -12.82
CA ALA A 233 19.67 3.03 -13.92
C ALA A 233 21.18 3.19 -14.04
N GLY A 234 21.89 3.40 -12.92
CA GLY A 234 23.36 3.47 -12.91
C GLY A 234 24.02 2.19 -13.43
N LEU A 235 23.52 1.03 -13.01
CA LEU A 235 24.02 -0.26 -13.48
C LEU A 235 23.76 -0.47 -14.99
N SER A 236 22.59 -0.07 -15.48
CA SER A 236 22.24 -0.16 -16.90
C SER A 236 23.13 0.73 -17.77
N VAL A 237 23.40 1.96 -17.33
CA VAL A 237 24.31 2.87 -18.03
C VAL A 237 25.74 2.32 -18.05
N ALA A 238 26.23 1.79 -16.93
CA ALA A 238 27.57 1.18 -16.87
C ALA A 238 27.67 -0.05 -17.80
N SER A 239 26.64 -0.90 -17.81
CA SER A 239 26.58 -2.06 -18.71
C SER A 239 26.57 -1.65 -20.19
N ALA A 240 25.78 -0.64 -20.54
CA ALA A 240 25.76 -0.10 -21.91
C ALA A 240 27.11 0.48 -22.34
N ALA A 241 27.78 1.20 -21.44
CA ALA A 241 29.12 1.74 -21.69
C ALA A 241 30.15 0.62 -21.94
N VAL A 242 30.15 -0.44 -21.12
CA VAL A 242 31.03 -1.60 -21.31
C VAL A 242 30.78 -2.27 -22.66
N LEU A 243 29.51 -2.53 -23.00
CA LEU A 243 29.16 -3.13 -24.30
C LEU A 243 29.57 -2.24 -25.47
N GLY A 244 29.42 -0.91 -25.35
CA GLY A 244 29.87 0.06 -26.33
C GLY A 244 31.40 0.00 -26.56
N VAL A 245 32.19 -0.04 -25.50
CA VAL A 245 33.65 -0.18 -25.57
C VAL A 245 34.04 -1.50 -26.22
N LEU A 246 33.42 -2.61 -25.82
CA LEU A 246 33.70 -3.93 -26.42
C LEU A 246 33.36 -3.96 -27.92
N ALA A 247 32.25 -3.35 -28.31
CA ALA A 247 31.88 -3.22 -29.72
C ALA A 247 32.92 -2.40 -30.52
N LEU A 248 33.38 -1.27 -29.98
CA LEU A 248 34.41 -0.43 -30.61
C LEU A 248 35.73 -1.17 -30.74
N VAL A 249 36.15 -1.90 -29.71
CA VAL A 249 37.37 -2.74 -29.75
C VAL A 249 37.23 -3.84 -30.82
N GLY A 250 36.06 -4.50 -30.86
CA GLY A 250 35.78 -5.53 -31.87
C GLY A 250 35.81 -4.98 -33.30
N LEU A 251 35.18 -3.82 -33.54
CA LEU A 251 35.22 -3.14 -34.85
C LEU A 251 36.63 -2.72 -35.24
N ARG A 252 37.40 -2.17 -34.27
CA ARG A 252 38.80 -1.80 -34.53
C ARG A 252 39.66 -3.03 -34.89
N LYS A 253 39.45 -4.14 -34.17
CA LYS A 253 40.19 -5.38 -34.49
C LYS A 253 39.86 -5.89 -35.88
N ARG A 254 38.58 -5.98 -36.25
CA ARG A 254 38.15 -6.38 -37.62
C ARG A 254 38.79 -5.49 -38.68
N ARG A 255 38.72 -4.17 -38.50
CA ARG A 255 39.34 -3.23 -39.44
C ARG A 255 40.86 -3.43 -39.58
N MET A 256 41.56 -3.75 -38.50
CA MET A 256 43.00 -4.05 -38.52
C MET A 256 43.29 -5.39 -39.19
N ASP A 257 42.46 -6.40 -39.02
CA ASP A 257 42.60 -7.70 -39.65
C ASP A 257 42.33 -7.59 -41.18
N ASP A 258 41.34 -6.81 -41.59
CA ASP A 258 41.05 -6.51 -43.01
C ASP A 258 42.20 -5.75 -43.69
N MET A 259 42.87 -4.82 -42.97
CA MET A 259 44.05 -4.10 -43.50
C MET A 259 45.31 -4.96 -43.60
N ARG A 260 45.38 -6.09 -42.91
CA ARG A 260 46.57 -7.00 -42.99
C ARG A 260 46.54 -7.93 -44.20
N GLY A 261 45.44 -7.98 -44.94
CA GLY A 261 45.30 -8.81 -46.16
C GLY A 261 45.42 -10.32 -45.92
N PRO A 262 44.95 -11.17 -46.82
CA PRO A 262 45.21 -12.60 -46.73
C PRO A 262 46.69 -12.84 -46.84
N GLY A 263 47.22 -13.46 -45.76
CA GLY A 263 48.67 -13.86 -45.79
C GLY A 263 48.97 -14.62 -47.04
N THR A 264 49.95 -14.11 -47.79
CA THR A 264 50.53 -14.81 -48.98
C THR A 264 51.18 -16.09 -48.51
N GLY A 265 50.35 -17.17 -48.40
CA GLY A 265 50.89 -18.53 -48.31
C GLY A 265 51.45 -18.90 -49.66
N GLY A 266 52.82 -18.80 -49.78
CA GLY A 266 53.50 -19.31 -50.94
C GLY A 266 53.42 -20.83 -50.97
N PRO A 267 53.28 -21.45 -52.14
CA PRO A 267 53.36 -22.90 -52.28
C PRO A 267 54.81 -23.35 -52.19
N SER A 268 55.06 -24.33 -51.36
CA SER A 268 56.25 -25.17 -51.41
C SER A 268 55.89 -26.56 -51.87
#